data_75785588e2ecb767ae4e4d7365124895
#
_entry.id   75785588e2ecb767ae4e4d7365124895
#
_cell.length_a   1.000
_cell.length_b   1.000
_cell.length_c   1.000
_cell.angle_alpha   90.00
_cell.angle_beta   90.00
_cell.angle_gamma   90.00
#
_symmetry.space_group_name_H-M   'P 1'
#
loop_
_entity.id
_entity.type
_entity.pdbx_description
1 polymer ?
#
loop_
_entity_poly.entity_id
_entity_poly.type
_entity_poly.pdbx_seq_one_letter_code
_entity_poly.pdbx_strand_id
1 'polypeptide(L)'
;KVIMLTSSSPAAQSKRGIHQGSSLDDVVNAYGDDYQASEYGAQIHYEYTFKTDDGKQGILRFAVSKNSQTVEYISVRLADEKTDGAKQAFLAYHKAISNHDLQNAFQMLTGEFQNSVGDYDGYAPGYANTLSSDVSNLRKIASGGDKTTFSFTLKARDRIPGSAKVKVQYFNGQVTMVKDGNTWKISDMSAKKTGEHVE
;
A
#
# COMPACT_ATOMS: atom_id res chain seq x y z
N LYS A 1 -7.09 -6.98 -17.04
CA LYS A 1 -5.81 -7.56 -16.64
C LYS A 1 -6.04 -8.37 -15.37
N VAL A 2 -5.84 -9.69 -15.43
CA VAL A 2 -5.89 -10.56 -14.25
C VAL A 2 -4.61 -10.31 -13.44
N ILE A 3 -4.74 -9.95 -12.17
CA ILE A 3 -3.61 -9.68 -11.26
C ILE A 3 -3.45 -10.76 -10.18
N MET A 4 -4.49 -11.57 -9.97
CA MET A 4 -4.49 -12.68 -9.02
C MET A 4 -5.47 -13.77 -9.49
N LEU A 5 -5.07 -15.01 -9.33
CA LEU A 5 -5.90 -16.21 -9.47
C LEU A 5 -5.85 -16.98 -8.15
N THR A 6 -7.00 -17.45 -7.67
CA THR A 6 -7.09 -18.28 -6.47
C THR A 6 -7.96 -19.48 -6.77
N SER A 7 -7.54 -20.65 -6.29
CA SER A 7 -8.34 -21.88 -6.39
C SER A 7 -8.28 -22.68 -5.10
N SER A 8 -9.44 -23.12 -4.64
CA SER A 8 -9.62 -24.11 -3.57
C SER A 8 -10.18 -25.44 -4.12
N SER A 9 -10.04 -25.68 -5.42
CA SER A 9 -10.47 -26.93 -6.05
C SER A 9 -9.35 -27.97 -6.03
N PRO A 10 -9.60 -29.21 -5.61
CA PRO A 10 -8.62 -30.30 -5.68
C PRO A 10 -8.22 -30.67 -7.12
N ALA A 11 -9.04 -30.28 -8.11
CA ALA A 11 -8.72 -30.49 -9.52
C ALA A 11 -7.75 -29.44 -10.09
N ALA A 12 -7.59 -28.29 -9.39
CA ALA A 12 -6.63 -27.27 -9.80
C ALA A 12 -5.28 -27.54 -9.15
N GLN A 13 -4.27 -27.71 -9.97
CA GLN A 13 -2.92 -28.01 -9.53
C GLN A 13 -1.93 -26.92 -9.89
N SER A 14 -0.92 -26.72 -9.05
CA SER A 14 0.26 -25.95 -9.40
C SER A 14 1.08 -26.68 -10.48
N LYS A 15 2.03 -25.99 -11.13
CA LYS A 15 2.93 -26.59 -12.14
C LYS A 15 3.69 -27.83 -11.63
N ARG A 16 3.87 -27.95 -10.30
CA ARG A 16 4.58 -29.06 -9.64
C ARG A 16 3.63 -30.03 -8.91
N GLY A 17 2.34 -30.04 -9.28
CA GLY A 17 1.36 -31.03 -8.82
C GLY A 17 0.70 -30.73 -7.46
N ILE A 18 1.04 -29.64 -6.79
CA ILE A 18 0.41 -29.29 -5.51
C ILE A 18 -1.02 -28.79 -5.75
N HIS A 19 -1.97 -29.31 -4.97
CA HIS A 19 -3.40 -29.00 -5.03
C HIS A 19 -3.99 -28.83 -3.61
N GLN A 20 -5.25 -28.48 -3.51
CA GLN A 20 -5.96 -28.49 -2.23
C GLN A 20 -5.93 -29.90 -1.63
N GLY A 21 -5.57 -30.00 -0.36
CA GLY A 21 -5.39 -31.27 0.37
C GLY A 21 -3.96 -31.82 0.37
N SER A 22 -3.05 -31.31 -0.47
CA SER A 22 -1.62 -31.64 -0.38
C SER A 22 -1.06 -31.25 0.99
N SER A 23 -0.14 -32.04 1.54
CA SER A 23 0.52 -31.72 2.80
C SER A 23 1.51 -30.57 2.67
N LEU A 24 1.89 -29.96 3.79
CA LEU A 24 3.00 -28.99 3.82
C LEU A 24 4.30 -29.62 3.34
N ASP A 25 4.56 -30.89 3.70
CA ASP A 25 5.76 -31.62 3.27
C ASP A 25 5.79 -31.78 1.74
N ASP A 26 4.63 -32.04 1.09
CA ASP A 26 4.55 -32.08 -0.37
C ASP A 26 4.91 -30.74 -0.99
N VAL A 27 4.45 -29.63 -0.38
CA VAL A 27 4.78 -28.27 -0.83
C VAL A 27 6.28 -28.02 -0.75
N VAL A 28 6.90 -28.32 0.40
CA VAL A 28 8.35 -28.14 0.62
C VAL A 28 9.17 -29.05 -0.29
N ASN A 29 8.78 -30.32 -0.46
CA ASN A 29 9.43 -31.23 -1.38
C ASN A 29 9.36 -30.74 -2.84
N ALA A 30 8.25 -30.14 -3.24
CA ALA A 30 8.05 -29.65 -4.61
C ALA A 30 8.75 -28.31 -4.87
N TYR A 31 8.74 -27.38 -3.91
CA TYR A 31 9.17 -25.98 -4.12
C TYR A 31 10.41 -25.58 -3.34
N GLY A 32 10.88 -26.41 -2.41
CA GLY A 32 12.01 -26.11 -1.53
C GLY A 32 11.58 -25.34 -0.26
N ASP A 33 12.56 -24.95 0.50
CA ASP A 33 12.42 -24.24 1.78
C ASP A 33 12.67 -22.72 1.69
N ASP A 34 12.93 -22.20 0.47
CA ASP A 34 13.10 -20.77 0.21
C ASP A 34 11.73 -20.09 0.04
N TYR A 35 10.97 -20.01 1.12
CA TYR A 35 9.67 -19.37 1.17
C TYR A 35 9.59 -18.29 2.26
N GLN A 36 8.65 -17.38 2.13
CA GLN A 36 8.22 -16.49 3.21
C GLN A 36 6.94 -17.06 3.84
N ALA A 37 6.97 -17.26 5.16
CA ALA A 37 5.79 -17.70 5.91
C ALA A 37 5.17 -16.54 6.70
N SER A 38 3.84 -16.44 6.67
CA SER A 38 3.09 -15.47 7.46
C SER A 38 1.82 -16.09 8.01
N GLU A 39 1.50 -15.79 9.27
CA GLU A 39 0.26 -16.27 9.90
C GLU A 39 -0.93 -15.39 9.52
N TYR A 40 -2.04 -16.04 9.19
CA TYR A 40 -3.31 -15.39 8.88
C TYR A 40 -4.49 -16.19 9.46
N GLY A 41 -4.95 -15.81 10.64
CA GLY A 41 -6.01 -16.53 11.34
C GLY A 41 -5.66 -18.00 11.61
N ALA A 42 -6.47 -18.93 11.10
CA ALA A 42 -6.28 -20.37 11.22
C ALA A 42 -5.29 -20.96 10.19
N GLN A 43 -4.69 -20.13 9.35
CA GLN A 43 -3.81 -20.54 8.26
C GLN A 43 -2.39 -20.00 8.44
N ILE A 44 -1.44 -20.65 7.78
CA ILE A 44 -0.12 -20.12 7.48
C ILE A 44 0.01 -20.00 5.97
N HIS A 45 0.39 -18.83 5.47
CA HIS A 45 0.64 -18.59 4.06
C HIS A 45 2.12 -18.80 3.76
N TYR A 46 2.43 -19.76 2.91
CA TYR A 46 3.77 -20.04 2.39
C TYR A 46 3.87 -19.42 0.99
N GLU A 47 4.71 -18.41 0.83
CA GLU A 47 4.86 -17.64 -0.42
C GLU A 47 6.21 -17.90 -1.07
N TYR A 48 6.17 -18.33 -2.33
CA TYR A 48 7.33 -18.51 -3.19
C TYR A 48 7.34 -17.44 -4.27
N THR A 49 8.50 -16.87 -4.54
CA THR A 49 8.68 -15.90 -5.61
C THR A 49 9.19 -16.57 -6.88
N PHE A 50 8.71 -16.13 -8.03
CA PHE A 50 9.18 -16.60 -9.34
C PHE A 50 9.21 -15.44 -10.34
N LYS A 51 9.93 -15.61 -11.45
CA LYS A 51 9.90 -14.68 -12.57
C LYS A 51 8.96 -15.19 -13.64
N THR A 52 8.14 -14.30 -14.18
CA THR A 52 7.32 -14.54 -15.37
C THR A 52 8.16 -14.41 -16.63
N ASP A 53 7.65 -14.90 -17.78
CA ASP A 53 8.37 -14.84 -19.06
C ASP A 53 8.64 -13.40 -19.52
N ASP A 54 7.80 -12.43 -19.14
CA ASP A 54 8.00 -11.00 -19.37
C ASP A 54 8.87 -10.31 -18.30
N GLY A 55 9.54 -11.09 -17.44
CA GLY A 55 10.50 -10.63 -16.44
C GLY A 55 9.90 -10.05 -15.16
N LYS A 56 8.57 -10.04 -15.02
CA LYS A 56 7.92 -9.59 -13.79
C LYS A 56 8.05 -10.61 -12.68
N GLN A 57 8.04 -10.14 -11.45
CA GLN A 57 8.00 -11.03 -10.29
C GLN A 57 6.58 -11.52 -10.05
N GLY A 58 6.42 -12.82 -9.88
CA GLY A 58 5.19 -13.46 -9.43
C GLY A 58 5.33 -14.02 -8.01
N ILE A 59 4.22 -14.21 -7.34
CA ILE A 59 4.12 -14.86 -6.05
C ILE A 59 3.13 -16.02 -6.17
N LEU A 60 3.61 -17.19 -5.81
CA LEU A 60 2.79 -18.40 -5.62
C LEU A 60 2.60 -18.60 -4.13
N ARG A 61 1.35 -18.60 -3.67
CA ARG A 61 1.00 -18.80 -2.27
C ARG A 61 0.29 -20.12 -2.09
N PHE A 62 0.68 -20.86 -1.08
CA PHE A 62 -0.04 -21.99 -0.51
C PHE A 62 -0.57 -21.56 0.86
N ALA A 63 -1.89 -21.53 1.03
CA ALA A 63 -2.51 -21.31 2.33
C ALA A 63 -2.72 -22.67 2.99
N VAL A 64 -1.99 -22.93 4.06
CA VAL A 64 -1.97 -24.20 4.78
C VAL A 64 -2.71 -24.04 6.10
N SER A 65 -3.62 -24.94 6.40
CA SER A 65 -4.31 -25.00 7.68
C SER A 65 -3.34 -25.30 8.83
N LYS A 66 -3.40 -24.54 9.90
CA LYS A 66 -2.61 -24.80 11.12
C LYS A 66 -2.97 -26.15 11.78
N ASN A 67 -4.24 -26.57 11.64
CA ASN A 67 -4.74 -27.77 12.29
C ASN A 67 -4.40 -29.05 11.51
N SER A 68 -4.70 -29.07 10.19
CA SER A 68 -4.52 -30.26 9.36
C SER A 68 -3.16 -30.31 8.65
N GLN A 69 -2.39 -29.23 8.64
CA GLN A 69 -1.14 -29.07 7.91
C GLN A 69 -1.29 -29.38 6.41
N THR A 70 -2.49 -29.11 5.85
CA THR A 70 -2.80 -29.32 4.44
C THR A 70 -3.16 -28.01 3.74
N VAL A 71 -2.90 -27.96 2.45
CA VAL A 71 -3.23 -26.82 1.58
C VAL A 71 -4.74 -26.65 1.49
N GLU A 72 -5.26 -25.51 1.86
CA GLU A 72 -6.67 -25.16 1.73
C GLU A 72 -6.96 -24.45 0.41
N TYR A 73 -6.03 -23.59 -0.05
CA TYR A 73 -6.12 -22.97 -1.37
C TYR A 73 -4.72 -22.61 -1.91
N ILE A 74 -4.67 -22.43 -3.21
CA ILE A 74 -3.50 -21.93 -3.92
C ILE A 74 -3.86 -20.60 -4.57
N SER A 75 -2.97 -19.62 -4.48
CA SER A 75 -3.12 -18.39 -5.27
C SER A 75 -1.83 -18.04 -5.99
N VAL A 76 -1.98 -17.55 -7.21
CA VAL A 76 -0.90 -16.97 -8.00
C VAL A 76 -1.25 -15.51 -8.25
N ARG A 77 -0.32 -14.63 -7.95
CA ARG A 77 -0.45 -13.20 -8.25
C ARG A 77 0.85 -12.67 -8.84
N LEU A 78 0.76 -11.62 -9.61
CA LEU A 78 1.96 -10.82 -9.84
C LEU A 78 2.37 -10.27 -8.48
N ALA A 79 3.65 -10.37 -8.13
CA ALA A 79 4.14 -9.56 -7.04
C ALA A 79 3.75 -8.14 -7.39
N ASP A 80 3.04 -7.46 -6.49
CA ASP A 80 2.93 -6.02 -6.63
C ASP A 80 4.36 -5.54 -6.86
N GLU A 81 4.59 -4.84 -7.99
CA GLU A 81 5.90 -4.23 -8.28
C GLU A 81 6.38 -3.69 -6.95
N LYS A 82 7.48 -4.29 -6.39
CA LYS A 82 8.08 -4.05 -5.05
C LYS A 82 7.30 -2.98 -4.35
N THR A 83 6.48 -3.32 -3.33
CA THR A 83 5.49 -2.44 -2.70
C THR A 83 5.99 -1.02 -2.82
N ASP A 84 5.47 -0.25 -3.76
CA ASP A 84 6.13 0.97 -4.24
C ASP A 84 6.38 1.82 -2.99
N GLY A 85 7.62 1.80 -2.50
CA GLY A 85 7.97 2.42 -1.23
C GLY A 85 7.56 3.89 -1.22
N ALA A 86 7.60 4.53 -2.40
CA ALA A 86 7.08 5.87 -2.60
C ALA A 86 5.56 5.92 -2.38
N LYS A 87 4.81 4.97 -2.94
CA LYS A 87 3.37 4.85 -2.73
C LYS A 87 3.02 4.63 -1.26
N GLN A 88 3.75 3.72 -0.60
CA GLN A 88 3.53 3.44 0.83
C GLN A 88 3.85 4.66 1.70
N ALA A 89 4.93 5.38 1.43
CA ALA A 89 5.29 6.58 2.15
C ALA A 89 4.22 7.69 1.99
N PHE A 90 3.68 7.88 0.80
CA PHE A 90 2.59 8.85 0.58
C PHE A 90 1.31 8.47 1.33
N LEU A 91 0.91 7.20 1.31
CA LEU A 91 -0.25 6.74 2.08
C LEU A 91 -0.02 6.86 3.60
N ALA A 92 1.20 6.57 4.06
CA ALA A 92 1.58 6.73 5.47
C ALA A 92 1.53 8.21 5.91
N TYR A 93 1.93 9.15 5.05
CA TYR A 93 1.80 10.59 5.29
C TYR A 93 0.35 10.99 5.59
N HIS A 94 -0.61 10.61 4.73
CA HIS A 94 -2.02 10.91 4.93
C HIS A 94 -2.64 10.20 6.13
N LYS A 95 -2.15 8.99 6.44
CA LYS A 95 -2.52 8.27 7.66
C LYS A 95 -2.03 8.99 8.91
N ALA A 96 -0.80 9.52 8.90
CA ALA A 96 -0.26 10.30 10.00
C ALA A 96 -1.10 11.58 10.24
N ILE A 97 -1.51 12.28 9.17
CA ILE A 97 -2.43 13.43 9.27
C ILE A 97 -3.76 13.00 9.92
N SER A 98 -4.38 11.91 9.43
CA SER A 98 -5.65 11.41 9.97
C SER A 98 -5.57 11.01 11.44
N ASN A 99 -4.40 10.57 11.88
CA ASN A 99 -4.12 10.20 13.28
C ASN A 99 -3.64 11.38 14.15
N HIS A 100 -3.57 12.60 13.60
CA HIS A 100 -2.97 13.78 14.24
C HIS A 100 -1.50 13.61 14.66
N ASP A 101 -0.77 12.68 14.03
CA ASP A 101 0.68 12.52 14.16
C ASP A 101 1.39 13.49 13.19
N LEU A 102 1.16 14.79 13.41
CA LEU A 102 1.56 15.85 12.48
C LEU A 102 3.08 16.02 12.46
N GLN A 103 3.78 15.72 13.58
CA GLN A 103 5.23 15.76 13.64
C GLN A 103 5.85 14.72 12.68
N ASN A 104 5.34 13.50 12.71
CA ASN A 104 5.77 12.44 11.80
C ASN A 104 5.40 12.77 10.35
N ALA A 105 4.19 13.28 10.09
CA ALA A 105 3.79 13.73 8.76
C ALA A 105 4.77 14.80 8.21
N PHE A 106 5.12 15.80 9.01
CA PHE A 106 6.07 16.84 8.63
C PHE A 106 7.46 16.29 8.32
N GLN A 107 7.96 15.31 9.09
CA GLN A 107 9.25 14.66 8.84
C GLN A 107 9.27 13.82 7.55
N MET A 108 8.12 13.44 7.01
CA MET A 108 8.01 12.76 5.71
C MET A 108 8.16 13.68 4.51
N LEU A 109 8.28 14.99 4.73
CA LEU A 109 8.60 15.98 3.70
C LEU A 109 10.12 16.10 3.55
N THR A 110 10.60 16.47 2.35
CA THR A 110 12.01 16.89 2.20
C THR A 110 12.24 18.23 2.91
N GLY A 111 13.50 18.52 3.29
CA GLY A 111 13.81 19.79 3.91
C GLY A 111 13.44 21.02 3.06
N GLU A 112 13.61 20.92 1.71
CA GLU A 112 13.18 21.97 0.80
C GLU A 112 11.66 22.17 0.81
N PHE A 113 10.90 21.06 0.85
CA PHE A 113 9.44 21.15 0.88
C PHE A 113 8.93 21.60 2.26
N GLN A 114 9.58 21.21 3.36
CA GLN A 114 9.33 21.76 4.70
C GLN A 114 9.46 23.28 4.71
N ASN A 115 10.56 23.80 4.15
CA ASN A 115 10.77 25.24 4.05
C ASN A 115 9.72 25.97 3.20
N SER A 116 9.17 25.30 2.17
CA SER A 116 8.15 25.90 1.29
C SER A 116 6.76 25.96 1.92
N VAL A 117 6.43 25.03 2.82
CA VAL A 117 5.13 25.00 3.53
C VAL A 117 5.19 25.74 4.89
N GLY A 118 6.33 26.34 5.20
CA GLY A 118 6.64 26.94 6.50
C GLY A 118 7.25 25.90 7.45
N ASP A 119 7.77 26.36 8.57
CA ASP A 119 8.23 25.46 9.63
C ASP A 119 7.05 24.61 10.19
N TYR A 120 7.36 23.75 11.17
CA TYR A 120 6.32 22.92 11.77
C TYR A 120 5.18 23.74 12.39
N ASP A 121 5.47 24.90 12.96
CA ASP A 121 4.48 25.78 13.59
C ASP A 121 3.55 26.44 12.54
N GLY A 122 4.03 26.63 11.32
CA GLY A 122 3.24 27.05 10.16
C GLY A 122 2.42 25.91 9.54
N TYR A 123 2.99 24.71 9.51
CA TYR A 123 2.39 23.52 8.89
C TYR A 123 1.25 22.92 9.73
N ALA A 124 1.48 22.70 11.03
CA ALA A 124 0.58 21.96 11.89
C ALA A 124 -0.83 22.57 12.04
N PRO A 125 -0.99 23.90 12.14
CA PRO A 125 -2.32 24.52 12.22
C PRO A 125 -3.24 24.24 11.02
N GLY A 126 -2.66 23.99 9.84
CA GLY A 126 -3.42 23.64 8.63
C GLY A 126 -4.21 22.34 8.76
N TYR A 127 -3.83 21.47 9.68
CA TYR A 127 -4.45 20.15 9.91
C TYR A 127 -5.13 20.02 11.28
N ALA A 128 -5.18 21.10 12.08
CA ALA A 128 -5.71 21.05 13.44
C ALA A 128 -7.14 20.54 13.54
N ASN A 129 -7.95 20.78 12.50
CA ASN A 129 -9.35 20.38 12.44
C ASN A 129 -9.58 19.13 11.58
N THR A 130 -8.55 18.55 10.97
CA THR A 130 -8.68 17.40 10.07
C THR A 130 -9.08 16.15 10.84
N LEU A 131 -10.19 15.53 10.46
CA LEU A 131 -10.69 14.27 11.00
C LEU A 131 -10.20 13.07 10.19
N SER A 132 -10.09 13.24 8.87
CA SER A 132 -9.50 12.22 7.99
C SER A 132 -8.96 12.84 6.70
N SER A 133 -7.99 12.16 6.13
CA SER A 133 -7.30 12.52 4.89
C SER A 133 -7.13 11.23 4.07
N ASP A 134 -8.13 10.95 3.20
CA ASP A 134 -8.28 9.65 2.54
C ASP A 134 -7.87 9.75 1.07
N VAL A 135 -6.75 9.11 0.72
CA VAL A 135 -6.25 9.06 -0.66
C VAL A 135 -6.87 7.89 -1.42
N SER A 136 -7.29 8.15 -2.64
CA SER A 136 -7.76 7.15 -3.59
C SER A 136 -7.21 7.42 -4.99
N ASN A 137 -7.44 6.48 -5.93
CA ASN A 137 -7.01 6.58 -7.33
C ASN A 137 -5.52 6.94 -7.50
N LEU A 138 -4.67 6.48 -6.59
CA LEU A 138 -3.24 6.75 -6.63
C LEU A 138 -2.59 6.00 -7.81
N ARG A 139 -2.15 6.73 -8.82
CA ARG A 139 -1.58 6.21 -10.06
C ARG A 139 -0.22 6.81 -10.33
N LYS A 140 0.78 5.98 -10.59
CA LYS A 140 2.10 6.43 -11.02
C LYS A 140 1.98 7.02 -12.42
N ILE A 141 2.43 8.27 -12.59
CA ILE A 141 2.41 8.99 -13.86
C ILE A 141 3.83 9.25 -14.41
N ALA A 142 4.84 9.26 -13.56
CA ALA A 142 6.24 9.32 -13.95
C ALA A 142 7.12 8.60 -12.92
N SER A 143 8.23 8.03 -13.38
CA SER A 143 9.24 7.41 -12.51
C SER A 143 10.59 7.40 -13.20
N GLY A 144 11.66 7.73 -12.46
CA GLY A 144 13.02 7.70 -12.96
C GLY A 144 14.01 7.82 -11.80
N GLY A 145 14.94 6.85 -11.67
CA GLY A 145 15.91 6.81 -10.58
C GLY A 145 15.24 6.82 -9.21
N ASP A 146 15.63 7.77 -8.39
CA ASP A 146 15.14 7.95 -7.02
C ASP A 146 13.94 8.92 -6.94
N LYS A 147 13.25 9.16 -8.05
CA LYS A 147 12.10 10.07 -8.12
C LYS A 147 10.89 9.38 -8.75
N THR A 148 9.71 9.56 -8.14
CA THR A 148 8.44 9.04 -8.67
C THR A 148 7.33 10.05 -8.44
N THR A 149 6.50 10.27 -9.48
CA THR A 149 5.34 11.17 -9.40
C THR A 149 4.05 10.36 -9.55
N PHE A 150 3.09 10.64 -8.67
CA PHE A 150 1.76 10.07 -8.71
C PHE A 150 0.70 11.13 -8.93
N SER A 151 -0.39 10.77 -9.61
CA SER A 151 -1.67 11.46 -9.51
C SER A 151 -2.55 10.79 -8.45
N PHE A 152 -3.39 11.55 -7.77
CA PHE A 152 -4.28 11.05 -6.74
C PHE A 152 -5.58 11.83 -6.66
N THR A 153 -6.60 11.23 -6.03
CA THR A 153 -7.77 11.92 -5.48
C THR A 153 -7.69 11.88 -3.95
N LEU A 154 -8.11 12.97 -3.31
CA LEU A 154 -8.14 13.09 -1.86
C LEU A 154 -9.55 13.47 -1.41
N LYS A 155 -10.07 12.79 -0.39
CA LYS A 155 -11.23 13.20 0.40
C LYS A 155 -10.71 13.64 1.77
N ALA A 156 -10.84 14.91 2.09
CA ALA A 156 -10.54 15.47 3.41
C ALA A 156 -11.84 15.74 4.18
N ARG A 157 -11.85 15.42 5.46
CA ARG A 157 -12.94 15.72 6.38
C ARG A 157 -12.40 16.57 7.52
N ASP A 158 -12.98 17.75 7.71
CA ASP A 158 -12.54 18.70 8.71
C ASP A 158 -13.69 19.05 9.66
N ARG A 159 -13.39 19.13 10.94
CA ARG A 159 -14.31 19.66 11.94
C ARG A 159 -14.53 21.15 11.69
N ILE A 160 -15.79 21.60 11.73
CA ILE A 160 -16.11 23.02 11.72
C ILE A 160 -16.10 23.52 13.18
N PRO A 161 -15.18 24.44 13.55
CA PRO A 161 -15.10 24.94 14.91
C PRO A 161 -16.45 25.51 15.38
N GLY A 162 -16.86 25.15 16.60
CA GLY A 162 -18.13 25.61 17.18
C GLY A 162 -19.38 24.95 16.62
N SER A 163 -19.24 23.87 15.80
CA SER A 163 -20.34 23.14 15.20
C SER A 163 -20.20 21.63 15.36
N ALA A 164 -21.33 20.92 15.36
CA ALA A 164 -21.31 19.45 15.24
C ALA A 164 -21.15 18.97 13.77
N LYS A 165 -21.13 19.88 12.82
CA LYS A 165 -21.04 19.59 11.40
C LYS A 165 -19.59 19.36 10.95
N VAL A 166 -19.45 18.58 9.88
CA VAL A 166 -18.17 18.25 9.24
C VAL A 166 -18.15 18.79 7.82
N LYS A 167 -17.08 19.48 7.47
CA LYS A 167 -16.83 19.91 6.10
C LYS A 167 -16.08 18.79 5.37
N VAL A 168 -16.64 18.34 4.26
CA VAL A 168 -16.03 17.33 3.38
C VAL A 168 -15.57 18.01 2.10
N GLN A 169 -14.31 17.82 1.75
CA GLN A 169 -13.68 18.43 0.58
C GLN A 169 -13.04 17.34 -0.29
N TYR A 170 -13.12 17.54 -1.61
CA TYR A 170 -12.53 16.65 -2.60
C TYR A 170 -11.48 17.39 -3.41
N PHE A 171 -10.37 16.69 -3.68
CA PHE A 171 -9.25 17.25 -4.44
C PHE A 171 -8.76 16.25 -5.47
N ASN A 172 -8.26 16.75 -6.60
CA ASN A 172 -7.39 16.04 -7.51
C ASN A 172 -5.99 16.65 -7.42
N GLY A 173 -4.95 15.81 -7.31
CA GLY A 173 -3.60 16.30 -7.12
C GLY A 173 -2.53 15.43 -7.74
N GLN A 174 -1.32 15.94 -7.63
CA GLN A 174 -0.09 15.24 -7.94
C GLN A 174 0.88 15.36 -6.77
N VAL A 175 1.66 14.32 -6.56
CA VAL A 175 2.72 14.28 -5.55
C VAL A 175 3.99 13.73 -6.18
N THR A 176 5.10 14.37 -5.89
CA THR A 176 6.43 13.88 -6.25
C THR A 176 7.12 13.38 -5.00
N MET A 177 7.52 12.12 -5.06
CA MET A 177 8.30 11.43 -4.04
C MET A 177 9.74 11.32 -4.48
N VAL A 178 10.67 11.56 -3.57
CA VAL A 178 12.11 11.32 -3.78
C VAL A 178 12.64 10.37 -2.72
N LYS A 179 13.61 9.56 -3.10
CA LYS A 179 14.29 8.66 -2.19
C LYS A 179 15.39 9.44 -1.47
N ASP A 180 15.32 9.44 -0.14
CA ASP A 180 16.31 10.05 0.76
C ASP A 180 16.91 8.93 1.62
N GLY A 181 18.10 8.47 1.25
CA GLY A 181 18.69 7.26 1.82
C GLY A 181 17.83 6.02 1.56
N ASN A 182 17.34 5.41 2.64
CA ASN A 182 16.45 4.23 2.56
C ASN A 182 14.95 4.57 2.67
N THR A 183 14.60 5.85 2.76
CA THR A 183 13.22 6.32 2.92
C THR A 183 12.76 7.10 1.70
N TRP A 184 11.44 7.16 1.51
CA TRP A 184 10.81 8.02 0.51
C TRP A 184 10.19 9.23 1.20
N LYS A 185 10.44 10.42 0.66
CA LYS A 185 9.91 11.68 1.16
C LYS A 185 9.16 12.44 0.09
N ILE A 186 8.20 13.26 0.49
CA ILE A 186 7.47 14.16 -0.40
C ILE A 186 8.37 15.37 -0.69
N SER A 187 8.69 15.60 -1.96
CA SER A 187 9.47 16.74 -2.42
C SER A 187 8.60 17.84 -3.05
N ASP A 188 7.40 17.48 -3.49
CA ASP A 188 6.44 18.42 -4.05
C ASP A 188 5.05 17.82 -4.01
N MET A 189 4.03 18.64 -3.75
CA MET A 189 2.64 18.24 -3.78
C MET A 189 1.74 19.42 -4.17
N SER A 190 0.88 19.19 -5.15
CA SER A 190 -0.15 20.13 -5.54
C SER A 190 -1.51 19.45 -5.58
N ALA A 191 -2.54 20.16 -5.13
CA ALA A 191 -3.91 19.65 -5.16
C ALA A 191 -4.89 20.76 -5.46
N LYS A 192 -5.84 20.50 -6.38
CA LYS A 192 -6.92 21.42 -6.73
C LYS A 192 -8.23 20.87 -6.17
N LYS A 193 -8.94 21.72 -5.43
CA LYS A 193 -10.27 21.39 -4.92
C LYS A 193 -11.25 21.20 -6.09
N THR A 194 -12.00 20.09 -6.06
CA THR A 194 -12.98 19.71 -7.08
C THR A 194 -14.41 19.73 -6.56
N GLY A 195 -14.61 19.76 -5.26
CA GLY A 195 -15.93 19.84 -4.65
C GLY A 195 -15.86 19.94 -3.13
N GLU A 196 -16.98 20.36 -2.53
CA GLU A 196 -17.17 20.33 -1.09
C GLU A 196 -18.65 20.26 -0.72
N HIS A 197 -18.94 19.73 0.47
CA HIS A 197 -20.25 19.79 1.12
C HIS A 197 -20.09 19.73 2.64
N VAL A 198 -21.18 19.95 3.36
CA VAL A 198 -21.23 19.88 4.83
C VAL A 198 -22.17 18.75 5.24
N GLU A 199 -21.67 17.86 6.12
CA GLU A 199 -22.41 16.77 6.77
C GLU A 199 -22.88 17.17 8.17
#